data_1db96c2c0a6fdf8ad63eaf353afd2037
#
_entry.id   1db96c2c0a6fdf8ad63eaf353afd2037
#
_cell.length_a   1.000
_cell.length_b   1.000
_cell.length_c   1.000
_cell.angle_alpha   90.00
_cell.angle_beta   90.00
_cell.angle_gamma   90.00
#
_symmetry.space_group_name_H-M   'P 1'
#
loop_
_entity.id
_entity.type
_entity.pdbx_description
1 polymer ?
#
loop_
_entity_poly.entity_id
_entity_poly.type
_entity_poly.pdbx_seq_one_letter_code
_entity_poly.pdbx_strand_id
1 'polypeptide(L)'
;FTGTESHILEQMTLVVRANDPDIITGYNIDNFDLPRLSERTDVLAKKVEWRKRAQLFGWGRVPQIEPELKRVRTGLMPKRQSNRAWNLAGRAIVDCWWQARIALKPQRETLSFVSKLLFPDDDERHKMDIDASNMDVEWANRPEEVLEYCIRDAALPLDILGAIQVIRRKEA
;
A
#
# COMPACT_ATOMS: atom_id res chain seq x y z
N PHE A 1 -7.37 12.63 6.35
CA PHE A 1 -8.28 13.15 5.30
C PHE A 1 -9.72 12.91 5.72
N THR A 2 -10.59 13.90 5.51
CA THR A 2 -12.03 13.81 5.84
C THR A 2 -12.84 14.38 4.69
N GLY A 3 -14.11 13.96 4.56
CA GLY A 3 -15.03 14.46 3.55
C GLY A 3 -15.58 13.36 2.65
N THR A 4 -16.02 13.74 1.45
CA THR A 4 -16.52 12.77 0.47
C THR A 4 -15.36 11.91 -0.07
N GLU A 5 -15.66 10.70 -0.54
CA GLU A 5 -14.66 9.79 -1.11
C GLU A 5 -13.83 10.46 -2.22
N SER A 6 -14.48 11.21 -3.12
CA SER A 6 -13.79 11.96 -4.17
C SER A 6 -12.78 12.96 -3.59
N HIS A 7 -13.18 13.68 -2.54
CA HIS A 7 -12.30 14.65 -1.88
C HIS A 7 -11.11 13.96 -1.20
N ILE A 8 -11.33 12.84 -0.53
CA ILE A 8 -10.25 12.06 0.11
C ILE A 8 -9.22 11.60 -0.94
N LEU A 9 -9.67 11.04 -2.06
CA LEU A 9 -8.76 10.60 -3.13
C LEU A 9 -8.00 11.76 -3.78
N GLU A 10 -8.66 12.92 -3.97
CA GLU A 10 -8.00 14.13 -4.46
C GLU A 10 -6.90 14.61 -3.49
N GLN A 11 -7.20 14.66 -2.18
CA GLN A 11 -6.22 15.05 -1.17
C GLN A 11 -5.03 14.08 -1.11
N MET A 12 -5.28 12.77 -1.14
CA MET A 12 -4.22 11.76 -1.20
C MET A 12 -3.32 11.98 -2.44
N THR A 13 -3.92 12.24 -3.60
CA THR A 13 -3.18 12.51 -4.83
C THR A 13 -2.34 13.77 -4.74
N LEU A 14 -2.88 14.83 -4.13
CA LEU A 14 -2.13 16.08 -3.90
C LEU A 14 -0.95 15.85 -2.96
N VAL A 15 -1.12 15.09 -1.88
CA VAL A 15 -0.04 14.75 -0.94
C VAL A 15 1.06 13.93 -1.62
N VAL A 16 0.72 12.92 -2.42
CA VAL A 16 1.70 12.15 -3.18
C VAL A 16 2.49 13.03 -4.16
N ARG A 17 1.82 13.97 -4.82
CA ARG A 17 2.48 14.90 -5.75
C ARG A 17 3.36 15.93 -5.03
N ALA A 18 2.89 16.48 -3.91
CA ALA A 18 3.62 17.49 -3.15
C ALA A 18 4.89 16.93 -2.50
N ASN A 19 4.84 15.70 -1.99
CA ASN A 19 5.99 15.04 -1.38
C ASN A 19 6.93 14.39 -2.41
N ASP A 20 6.48 14.20 -3.64
CA ASP A 20 7.22 13.63 -4.77
C ASP A 20 8.10 12.40 -4.42
N PRO A 21 7.57 11.36 -3.76
CA PRO A 21 8.36 10.21 -3.38
C PRO A 21 8.83 9.42 -4.62
N ASP A 22 10.07 8.90 -4.56
CA ASP A 22 10.59 7.98 -5.59
C ASP A 22 9.98 6.59 -5.47
N ILE A 23 9.66 6.18 -4.22
CA ILE A 23 9.13 4.87 -3.87
C ILE A 23 7.80 5.04 -3.14
N ILE A 24 6.80 4.28 -3.56
CA ILE A 24 5.55 4.09 -2.85
C ILE A 24 5.51 2.65 -2.35
N THR A 25 5.23 2.45 -1.09
CA THR A 25 5.18 1.13 -0.47
C THR A 25 3.93 0.94 0.40
N GLY A 26 3.63 -0.30 0.67
CA GLY A 26 2.59 -0.77 1.57
C GLY A 26 2.69 -2.30 1.69
N TYR A 27 1.88 -2.90 2.55
CA TYR A 27 1.83 -4.35 2.69
C TYR A 27 0.72 -4.94 1.83
N ASN A 28 1.09 -5.72 0.81
CA ASN A 28 0.16 -6.26 -0.18
C ASN A 28 -0.54 -5.17 -1.03
N ILE A 29 0.11 -4.03 -1.20
CA ILE A 29 -0.40 -2.84 -1.88
C ILE A 29 -0.76 -3.12 -3.35
N ASP A 30 0.00 -3.98 -4.03
CA ASP A 30 -0.22 -4.35 -5.43
C ASP A 30 -1.54 -5.13 -5.64
N ASN A 31 -1.96 -5.89 -4.63
CA ASN A 31 -3.14 -6.76 -4.76
C ASN A 31 -4.38 -6.18 -4.08
N PHE A 32 -4.24 -5.24 -3.15
CA PHE A 32 -5.35 -4.70 -2.38
C PHE A 32 -5.55 -3.20 -2.59
N ASP A 33 -4.62 -2.36 -2.14
CA ASP A 33 -4.83 -0.90 -2.11
C ASP A 33 -4.92 -0.28 -3.50
N LEU A 34 -3.93 -0.54 -4.37
CA LEU A 34 -3.91 0.04 -5.71
C LEU A 34 -5.06 -0.44 -6.61
N PRO A 35 -5.46 -1.73 -6.60
CA PRO A 35 -6.69 -2.16 -7.27
C PRO A 35 -7.94 -1.43 -6.79
N ARG A 36 -8.08 -1.24 -5.47
CA ARG A 36 -9.23 -0.52 -4.90
C ARG A 36 -9.25 0.94 -5.30
N LEU A 37 -8.11 1.62 -5.24
CA LEU A 37 -8.00 3.00 -5.71
C LEU A 37 -8.38 3.14 -7.19
N SER A 38 -7.91 2.22 -8.05
CA SER A 38 -8.26 2.20 -9.46
C SER A 38 -9.75 1.96 -9.69
N GLU A 39 -10.32 0.97 -9.01
CA GLU A 39 -11.75 0.64 -9.10
C GLU A 39 -12.64 1.82 -8.66
N ARG A 40 -12.30 2.46 -7.55
CA ARG A 40 -13.05 3.62 -7.05
C ARG A 40 -12.91 4.82 -7.97
N THR A 41 -11.72 5.03 -8.52
CA THR A 41 -11.49 6.06 -9.53
C THR A 41 -12.34 5.82 -10.76
N ASP A 42 -12.48 4.58 -11.23
CA ASP A 42 -13.33 4.22 -12.37
C ASP A 42 -14.80 4.55 -12.12
N VAL A 43 -15.28 4.32 -10.92
CA VAL A 43 -16.66 4.64 -10.52
C VAL A 43 -16.88 6.16 -10.45
N LEU A 44 -15.98 6.90 -9.82
CA LEU A 44 -16.14 8.32 -9.54
C LEU A 44 -15.87 9.20 -10.76
N ALA A 45 -14.95 8.81 -11.66
CA ALA A 45 -14.55 9.58 -12.83
C ALA A 45 -15.28 9.17 -14.12
N LYS A 46 -16.23 8.19 -14.08
CA LYS A 46 -16.89 7.65 -15.27
C LYS A 46 -15.88 7.48 -16.42
N LYS A 47 -15.28 6.37 -16.55
CA LYS A 47 -14.21 5.90 -17.51
C LYS A 47 -13.70 6.84 -18.64
N VAL A 48 -14.37 7.95 -18.89
CA VAL A 48 -14.14 8.85 -20.04
C VAL A 48 -13.39 10.14 -19.66
N GLU A 49 -13.32 10.48 -18.38
CA GLU A 49 -12.75 11.76 -17.94
C GLU A 49 -11.33 11.58 -17.40
N TRP A 50 -10.33 11.48 -18.28
CA TRP A 50 -8.93 11.32 -17.89
C TRP A 50 -8.44 12.39 -16.88
N ARG A 51 -8.92 13.64 -16.99
CA ARG A 51 -8.56 14.73 -16.05
C ARG A 51 -9.04 14.43 -14.65
N LYS A 52 -10.29 13.96 -14.52
CA LYS A 52 -10.84 13.56 -13.21
C LYS A 52 -10.12 12.35 -12.66
N ARG A 53 -9.82 11.36 -13.49
CA ARG A 53 -9.01 10.19 -13.09
C ARG A 53 -7.65 10.60 -12.57
N ALA A 54 -6.96 11.51 -13.26
CA ALA A 54 -5.67 12.03 -12.82
C ALA A 54 -5.75 12.81 -11.50
N GLN A 55 -6.86 13.48 -11.21
CA GLN A 55 -7.09 14.14 -9.92
C GLN A 55 -7.28 13.12 -8.78
N LEU A 56 -7.96 12.00 -9.05
CA LEU A 56 -8.28 10.97 -8.04
C LEU A 56 -7.15 9.98 -7.81
N PHE A 57 -6.42 9.57 -8.86
CA PHE A 57 -5.36 8.56 -8.79
C PHE A 57 -4.18 8.84 -9.73
N GLY A 58 -3.86 10.09 -9.98
CA GLY A 58 -2.71 10.47 -10.79
C GLY A 58 -1.41 10.52 -9.99
N TRP A 59 -1.01 9.39 -9.41
CA TRP A 59 0.15 9.27 -8.53
C TRP A 59 1.49 9.20 -9.27
N GLY A 60 1.50 9.07 -10.60
CA GLY A 60 2.73 9.16 -11.39
C GLY A 60 3.27 10.59 -11.48
N ARG A 61 4.56 10.73 -11.83
CA ARG A 61 5.20 12.03 -12.13
C ARG A 61 4.74 12.61 -13.46
N VAL A 62 4.18 11.78 -14.33
CA VAL A 62 3.56 12.18 -15.59
C VAL A 62 2.05 11.99 -15.44
N PRO A 63 1.29 13.04 -15.07
CA PRO A 63 -0.14 12.91 -14.75
C PRO A 63 -1.00 12.43 -15.91
N GLN A 64 -0.53 12.57 -17.16
CA GLN A 64 -1.21 12.11 -18.38
C GLN A 64 -1.12 10.59 -18.57
N ILE A 65 -0.18 9.94 -17.88
CA ILE A 65 -0.01 8.48 -17.91
C ILE A 65 -0.73 7.90 -16.70
N GLU A 66 -1.84 7.22 -16.97
CA GLU A 66 -2.60 6.56 -15.89
C GLU A 66 -1.79 5.44 -15.23
N PRO A 67 -2.02 5.20 -13.92
CA PRO A 67 -1.51 3.99 -13.26
C PRO A 67 -1.96 2.75 -14.02
N GLU A 68 -1.03 1.90 -14.37
CA GLU A 68 -1.28 0.71 -15.18
C GLU A 68 -0.98 -0.56 -14.37
N LEU A 69 -1.94 -1.47 -14.35
CA LEU A 69 -1.75 -2.81 -13.81
C LEU A 69 -1.02 -3.69 -14.82
N LYS A 70 0.20 -4.08 -14.51
CA LYS A 70 0.96 -5.08 -15.28
C LYS A 70 0.89 -6.44 -14.60
N ARG A 71 0.54 -7.47 -15.37
CA ARG A 71 0.68 -8.85 -14.93
C ARG A 71 2.12 -9.31 -15.21
N VAL A 72 2.93 -9.42 -14.17
CA VAL A 72 4.31 -9.88 -14.31
C VAL A 72 4.38 -11.36 -13.96
N ARG A 73 4.86 -12.19 -14.90
CA ARG A 73 5.24 -13.57 -14.62
C ARG A 73 6.73 -13.56 -14.27
N THR A 74 7.07 -13.73 -13.01
CA THR A 74 8.45 -13.94 -12.61
C THR A 74 8.69 -15.43 -12.35
N GLY A 75 9.86 -15.94 -12.71
CA GLY A 75 10.24 -17.35 -12.49
C GLY A 75 10.34 -17.76 -11.01
N LEU A 76 10.27 -16.80 -10.09
CA LEU A 76 10.29 -16.99 -8.64
C LEU A 76 8.92 -17.29 -8.04
N MET A 77 7.86 -17.30 -8.85
CA MET A 77 6.50 -17.47 -8.35
C MET A 77 5.96 -18.87 -8.56
N PRO A 78 5.16 -19.37 -7.61
CA PRO A 78 4.35 -20.56 -7.84
C PRO A 78 3.47 -20.34 -9.07
N LYS A 79 3.40 -21.34 -9.95
CA LYS A 79 2.65 -21.29 -11.24
C LYS A 79 1.18 -20.85 -11.13
N ARG A 80 0.61 -20.79 -9.92
CA ARG A 80 -0.81 -20.50 -9.64
C ARG A 80 -1.09 -19.06 -9.18
N GLN A 81 -0.07 -18.25 -8.93
CA GLN A 81 -0.28 -16.86 -8.51
C GLN A 81 0.14 -15.92 -9.64
N SER A 82 -0.81 -15.14 -10.16
CA SER A 82 -0.50 -14.03 -11.04
C SER A 82 0.01 -12.86 -10.21
N ASN A 83 1.24 -12.45 -10.43
CA ASN A 83 1.75 -11.19 -9.89
C ASN A 83 1.01 -10.04 -10.54
N ARG A 84 0.48 -9.21 -9.72
CA ARG A 84 0.06 -7.88 -10.10
C ARG A 84 1.21 -6.95 -9.75
N ALA A 85 1.65 -6.14 -10.67
CA ALA A 85 2.58 -5.06 -10.43
C ALA A 85 2.00 -3.81 -11.07
N TRP A 86 2.07 -2.71 -10.37
CA TRP A 86 1.56 -1.43 -10.87
C TRP A 86 2.71 -0.61 -11.43
N ASN A 87 2.46 0.02 -12.56
CA ASN A 87 3.36 1.00 -13.15
C ASN A 87 2.82 2.41 -12.86
N LEU A 88 3.53 3.13 -12.05
CA LEU A 88 3.30 4.56 -11.85
C LEU A 88 4.43 5.31 -12.56
N ALA A 89 4.12 6.01 -13.63
CA ALA A 89 5.13 6.68 -14.45
C ALA A 89 6.08 7.56 -13.61
N GLY A 90 7.35 7.20 -13.57
CA GLY A 90 8.39 7.91 -12.82
C GLY A 90 8.50 7.59 -11.32
N ARG A 91 7.77 6.59 -10.81
CA ARG A 91 7.85 6.11 -9.42
C ARG A 91 7.94 4.61 -9.37
N ALA A 92 8.65 4.07 -8.37
CA ALA A 92 8.69 2.64 -8.09
C ALA A 92 7.61 2.25 -7.06
N ILE A 93 6.94 1.13 -7.28
CA ILE A 93 6.13 0.46 -6.27
C ILE A 93 6.97 -0.66 -5.66
N VAL A 94 7.10 -0.65 -4.34
CA VAL A 94 7.78 -1.71 -3.59
C VAL A 94 6.78 -2.32 -2.63
N ASP A 95 6.16 -3.43 -3.04
CA ASP A 95 5.24 -4.16 -2.16
C ASP A 95 6.02 -4.93 -1.09
N CYS A 96 5.85 -4.51 0.17
CA CYS A 96 6.54 -5.09 1.31
C CYS A 96 6.22 -6.59 1.49
N TRP A 97 4.99 -7.02 1.19
CA TRP A 97 4.60 -8.43 1.26
C TRP A 97 5.48 -9.32 0.38
N TRP A 98 5.77 -8.87 -0.86
CA TRP A 98 6.67 -9.59 -1.76
C TRP A 98 8.08 -9.68 -1.24
N GLN A 99 8.59 -8.57 -0.73
CA GLN A 99 9.96 -8.50 -0.23
C GLN A 99 10.12 -9.39 1.02
N ALA A 100 9.19 -9.32 1.95
CA ALA A 100 9.17 -10.16 3.13
C ALA A 100 9.07 -11.66 2.79
N ARG A 101 8.21 -12.01 1.83
CA ARG A 101 8.07 -13.39 1.35
C ARG A 101 9.36 -13.95 0.78
N ILE A 102 10.07 -13.18 -0.04
CA ILE A 102 11.33 -13.59 -0.67
C ILE A 102 12.45 -13.72 0.38
N ALA A 103 12.58 -12.71 1.25
CA ALA A 103 13.67 -12.61 2.21
C ALA A 103 13.54 -13.59 3.38
N LEU A 104 12.32 -13.74 3.93
CA LEU A 104 12.07 -14.45 5.19
C LEU A 104 11.44 -15.82 4.99
N LYS A 105 10.72 -16.04 3.88
CA LYS A 105 9.93 -17.26 3.64
C LYS A 105 9.07 -17.64 4.85
N PRO A 106 8.26 -16.72 5.38
CA PRO A 106 7.55 -16.91 6.64
C PRO A 106 6.48 -18.00 6.51
N GLN A 107 6.15 -18.68 7.61
CA GLN A 107 5.08 -19.69 7.64
C GLN A 107 3.69 -19.07 7.37
N ARG A 108 3.49 -17.82 7.79
CA ARG A 108 2.29 -17.01 7.52
C ARG A 108 2.72 -15.67 6.96
N GLU A 109 2.05 -15.24 5.91
CA GLU A 109 2.42 -14.03 5.16
C GLU A 109 1.58 -12.82 5.57
N THR A 110 1.00 -12.80 6.77
CA THR A 110 0.27 -11.65 7.29
C THR A 110 1.23 -10.61 7.87
N LEU A 111 0.88 -9.33 7.78
CA LEU A 111 1.67 -8.23 8.34
C LEU A 111 1.99 -8.47 9.82
N SER A 112 0.99 -8.86 10.62
CA SER A 112 1.15 -9.16 12.04
C SER A 112 2.14 -10.31 12.31
N PHE A 113 2.13 -11.37 11.48
CA PHE A 113 3.07 -12.49 11.67
C PHE A 113 4.51 -12.08 11.34
N VAL A 114 4.69 -11.37 10.21
CA VAL A 114 6.01 -10.90 9.78
C VAL A 114 6.57 -9.87 10.75
N SER A 115 5.75 -8.97 11.28
CA SER A 115 6.14 -8.01 12.30
C SER A 115 6.65 -8.71 13.57
N LYS A 116 5.90 -9.67 14.12
CA LYS A 116 6.31 -10.45 15.28
C LYS A 116 7.58 -11.27 15.05
N LEU A 117 7.79 -11.75 13.84
CA LEU A 117 9.00 -12.49 13.47
C LEU A 117 10.25 -11.60 13.49
N LEU A 118 10.13 -10.36 13.05
CA LEU A 118 11.26 -9.41 12.94
C LEU A 118 11.48 -8.61 14.22
N PHE A 119 10.42 -8.33 14.96
CA PHE A 119 10.43 -7.48 16.16
C PHE A 119 9.77 -8.19 17.34
N PRO A 120 10.30 -9.34 17.80
CA PRO A 120 9.63 -10.18 18.80
C PRO A 120 9.45 -9.49 20.18
N ASP A 121 10.34 -8.57 20.54
CA ASP A 121 10.37 -7.89 21.84
C ASP A 121 9.74 -6.48 21.79
N ASP A 122 9.10 -6.11 20.68
CA ASP A 122 8.55 -4.77 20.46
C ASP A 122 7.03 -4.81 20.32
N ASP A 123 6.35 -4.72 21.47
CA ASP A 123 4.88 -4.74 21.51
C ASP A 123 4.24 -3.56 20.77
N GLU A 124 4.92 -2.42 20.63
CA GLU A 124 4.41 -1.27 19.88
C GLU A 124 4.29 -1.57 18.38
N ARG A 125 5.13 -2.48 17.87
CA ARG A 125 5.06 -2.98 16.48
C ARG A 125 4.15 -4.18 16.31
N HIS A 126 3.53 -4.65 17.39
CA HIS A 126 2.56 -5.73 17.33
C HIS A 126 1.16 -5.20 17.03
N LYS A 127 0.34 -6.06 16.47
CA LYS A 127 -1.02 -5.73 16.05
C LYS A 127 -1.88 -5.28 17.23
N MET A 128 -2.57 -4.16 17.10
CA MET A 128 -3.67 -3.77 17.98
C MET A 128 -4.84 -4.76 17.82
N ASP A 129 -5.66 -4.88 18.85
CA ASP A 129 -6.84 -5.76 18.85
C ASP A 129 -8.03 -5.07 18.14
N ILE A 130 -7.89 -4.90 16.82
CA ILE A 130 -8.93 -4.38 15.94
C ILE A 130 -9.40 -5.51 15.02
N ASP A 131 -10.71 -5.76 14.98
CA ASP A 131 -11.29 -6.73 14.07
C ASP A 131 -11.43 -6.15 12.66
N ALA A 132 -10.42 -6.39 11.82
CA ALA A 132 -10.42 -5.94 10.44
C ALA A 132 -11.59 -6.49 9.59
N SER A 133 -12.27 -7.56 10.05
CA SER A 133 -13.41 -8.13 9.35
C SER A 133 -14.71 -7.35 9.60
N ASN A 134 -14.76 -6.58 10.69
CA ASN A 134 -15.90 -5.78 11.12
C ASN A 134 -15.50 -4.31 11.29
N MET A 135 -14.73 -3.77 10.37
CA MET A 135 -14.14 -2.43 10.45
C MET A 135 -15.19 -1.31 10.60
N ASP A 136 -16.38 -1.48 10.05
CA ASP A 136 -17.50 -0.56 10.17
C ASP A 136 -18.00 -0.47 11.61
N VAL A 137 -18.06 -1.60 12.31
CA VAL A 137 -18.44 -1.67 13.73
C VAL A 137 -17.34 -1.08 14.61
N GLU A 138 -16.08 -1.40 14.32
CA GLU A 138 -14.91 -0.86 15.01
C GLU A 138 -14.86 0.67 14.87
N TRP A 139 -15.05 1.18 13.66
CA TRP A 139 -15.09 2.62 13.40
C TRP A 139 -16.22 3.33 14.15
N ALA A 140 -17.40 2.71 14.24
CA ALA A 140 -18.53 3.29 14.95
C ALA A 140 -18.32 3.37 16.47
N ASN A 141 -17.60 2.39 17.06
CA ASN A 141 -17.44 2.26 18.50
C ASN A 141 -16.13 2.90 19.04
N ARG A 142 -15.03 2.82 18.29
CA ARG A 142 -13.69 3.28 18.72
C ARG A 142 -12.85 3.85 17.56
N PRO A 143 -13.29 4.97 16.96
CA PRO A 143 -12.65 5.53 15.76
C PRO A 143 -11.19 5.95 15.97
N GLU A 144 -10.82 6.41 17.18
CA GLU A 144 -9.44 6.81 17.48
C GLU A 144 -8.48 5.62 17.46
N GLU A 145 -8.89 4.48 18.02
CA GLU A 145 -8.10 3.25 17.98
C GLU A 145 -7.96 2.72 16.54
N VAL A 146 -9.02 2.83 15.73
CA VAL A 146 -8.97 2.47 14.30
C VAL A 146 -7.98 3.36 13.54
N LEU A 147 -7.95 4.66 13.82
CA LEU A 147 -6.98 5.58 13.20
C LEU A 147 -5.55 5.22 13.61
N GLU A 148 -5.31 4.95 14.89
CA GLU A 148 -4.01 4.52 15.37
C GLU A 148 -3.56 3.21 14.73
N TYR A 149 -4.47 2.24 14.64
CA TYR A 149 -4.25 0.99 13.93
C TYR A 149 -3.84 1.22 12.46
N CYS A 150 -4.57 2.07 11.73
CA CYS A 150 -4.25 2.38 10.33
C CYS A 150 -2.89 3.07 10.18
N ILE A 151 -2.52 3.96 11.10
CA ILE A 151 -1.20 4.63 11.10
C ILE A 151 -0.08 3.62 11.32
N ARG A 152 -0.23 2.72 12.28
CA ARG A 152 0.75 1.64 12.55
C ARG A 152 0.89 0.70 11.35
N ASP A 153 -0.21 0.23 10.80
CA ASP A 153 -0.21 -0.65 9.63
C ASP A 153 0.42 0.01 8.40
N ALA A 154 0.34 1.34 8.28
CA ALA A 154 1.00 2.10 7.23
C ALA A 154 2.51 2.30 7.48
N ALA A 155 2.95 2.40 8.73
CA ALA A 155 4.36 2.59 9.10
C ALA A 155 5.16 1.28 9.10
N LEU A 156 4.58 0.18 9.56
CA LEU A 156 5.22 -1.13 9.67
C LEU A 156 5.91 -1.63 8.39
N PRO A 157 5.37 -1.46 7.17
CA PRO A 157 6.05 -1.83 5.94
C PRO A 157 7.42 -1.17 5.78
N LEU A 158 7.60 0.06 6.22
CA LEU A 158 8.91 0.76 6.17
C LEU A 158 9.91 0.11 7.12
N ASP A 159 9.49 -0.21 8.35
CA ASP A 159 10.34 -0.90 9.33
C ASP A 159 10.75 -2.29 8.85
N ILE A 160 9.80 -3.05 8.30
CA ILE A 160 10.06 -4.38 7.73
C ILE A 160 11.06 -4.29 6.58
N LEU A 161 10.86 -3.37 5.63
CA LEU A 161 11.77 -3.18 4.50
C LEU A 161 13.17 -2.77 4.96
N GLY A 162 13.27 -1.95 6.00
CA GLY A 162 14.53 -1.59 6.65
C GLY A 162 15.21 -2.80 7.28
N ALA A 163 14.48 -3.61 8.04
CA ALA A 163 14.99 -4.80 8.71
C ALA A 163 15.51 -5.87 7.73
N ILE A 164 14.79 -6.11 6.62
CA ILE A 164 15.22 -7.05 5.56
C ILE A 164 16.18 -6.45 4.54
N GLN A 165 16.62 -5.20 4.75
CA GLN A 165 17.63 -4.51 3.95
C GLN A 165 17.30 -4.40 2.45
N VAL A 166 16.04 -4.30 2.09
CA VAL A 166 15.63 -4.07 0.69
C VAL A 166 16.08 -2.70 0.21
N ILE A 167 16.03 -1.71 1.09
CA ILE A 167 16.53 -0.36 0.84
C ILE A 167 17.85 -0.23 1.60
N ARG A 168 18.94 -0.69 1.00
CA ARG A 168 20.27 -0.40 1.54
C ARG A 168 20.62 1.04 1.24
N ARG A 169 20.80 1.85 2.28
CA ARG A 169 21.62 3.05 2.16
C ARG A 169 23.03 2.57 1.85
N LYS A 170 23.56 2.89 0.68
CA LYS A 170 25.01 2.83 0.49
C LYS A 170 25.56 3.88 1.44
N GLU A 171 26.14 3.41 2.54
CA GLU A 171 27.05 4.25 3.31
C GLU A 171 28.25 4.50 2.40
N ALA A 172 28.43 5.78 2.09
CA ALA A 172 29.58 6.26 1.30
C ALA A 172 30.81 6.29 2.19
#